data_85338f45abeae390ff540efaee8632c4
#
_entry.id   85338f45abeae390ff540efaee8632c4
#
_cell.length_a   1.000
_cell.length_b   1.000
_cell.length_c   1.000
_cell.angle_alpha   90.00
_cell.angle_beta   90.00
_cell.angle_gamma   90.00
#
_symmetry.space_group_name_H-M   'P 1'
#
loop_
_entity.id
_entity.type
_entity.pdbx_description
1 polymer ?
#
loop_
_entity_poly.entity_id
_entity_poly.type
_entity_poly.pdbx_seq_one_letter_code
_entity_poly.pdbx_strand_id
1 'polypeptide(L)'
;MFRSPHYADDIFLQMDIMGVGSLFIVSLIGLFSGIVMALQMARALTQYGAQNQVGQIVSITLVRELGPVLTAVLVAGRNASGIASELGSMKVTEQIDAMRALGTDPVQKLVTPRLIALATVLPLLTIIGDFIGLIGGYFIASTMLGIGFSEYWTSAWQILEYNDLAQGLMKPFFFAIVIALVGCYYGMRTTGGTQGVGRATTSAVVTSSVWIFVLTALITRVFVWIASSGSL
;
A
#
# COMPACT_ATOMS: atom_id res chain seq x y z
N MET A 1 9.26 23.94 -10.39
CA MET A 1 9.05 22.48 -10.47
C MET A 1 7.72 22.10 -11.16
N PHE A 2 6.84 23.04 -11.41
CA PHE A 2 5.52 22.81 -12.05
C PHE A 2 5.39 23.55 -13.40
N ARG A 3 6.37 23.41 -14.26
CA ARG A 3 6.36 24.07 -15.57
C ARG A 3 6.37 23.03 -16.69
N SER A 4 5.24 22.37 -16.94
CA SER A 4 4.85 21.93 -18.29
C SER A 4 3.56 21.08 -18.23
N PRO A 5 2.57 21.32 -19.10
CA PRO A 5 1.32 20.53 -19.17
C PRO A 5 1.53 19.08 -19.63
N HIS A 6 2.71 18.71 -20.07
CA HIS A 6 3.01 17.39 -20.65
C HIS A 6 3.23 16.27 -19.62
N TYR A 7 3.36 16.60 -18.31
CA TYR A 7 3.53 15.59 -17.28
C TYR A 7 2.21 15.01 -16.76
N ALA A 8 1.09 15.66 -17.00
CA ALA A 8 -0.21 15.18 -16.55
C ALA A 8 -0.57 13.84 -17.22
N ASP A 9 -0.36 13.72 -18.51
CA ASP A 9 -0.64 12.49 -19.27
C ASP A 9 0.26 11.34 -18.80
N ASP A 10 1.54 11.62 -18.53
CA ASP A 10 2.47 10.63 -17.97
C ASP A 10 2.04 10.19 -16.57
N ILE A 11 1.53 11.10 -15.72
CA ILE A 11 1.02 10.77 -14.38
C ILE A 11 -0.21 9.87 -14.48
N PHE A 12 -1.20 10.23 -15.33
CA PHE A 12 -2.41 9.41 -15.51
C PHE A 12 -2.09 8.02 -16.05
N LEU A 13 -1.17 7.92 -17.00
CA LEU A 13 -0.71 6.64 -17.53
C LEU A 13 -0.06 5.78 -16.43
N GLN A 14 0.79 6.39 -15.58
CA GLN A 14 1.40 5.68 -14.47
C GLN A 14 0.37 5.28 -13.41
N MET A 15 -0.64 6.11 -13.14
CA MET A 15 -1.74 5.77 -12.22
C MET A 15 -2.54 4.57 -12.74
N ASP A 16 -2.81 4.48 -14.03
CA ASP A 16 -3.50 3.34 -14.63
C ASP A 16 -2.67 2.06 -14.50
N ILE A 17 -1.42 2.08 -14.94
CA ILE A 17 -0.53 0.92 -14.89
C ILE A 17 -0.31 0.40 -13.47
N MET A 18 -0.07 1.30 -12.52
CA MET A 18 0.24 0.96 -11.13
C MET A 18 -1.01 0.68 -10.30
N GLY A 19 -2.10 1.40 -10.57
CA GLY A 19 -3.36 1.31 -9.83
C GLY A 19 -4.24 0.18 -10.33
N VAL A 20 -4.80 0.34 -11.51
CA VAL A 20 -5.73 -0.65 -12.09
C VAL A 20 -5.08 -2.02 -12.19
N GLY A 21 -3.81 -2.04 -12.61
CA GLY A 21 -3.04 -3.27 -12.65
C GLY A 21 -2.87 -3.97 -11.30
N SER A 22 -2.90 -3.27 -10.16
CA SER A 22 -2.76 -3.86 -8.81
C SER A 22 -4.10 -4.14 -8.13
N LEU A 23 -5.21 -3.63 -8.66
CA LEU A 23 -6.52 -3.65 -8.03
C LEU A 23 -6.99 -5.08 -7.74
N PHE A 24 -6.84 -5.98 -8.70
CA PHE A 24 -7.29 -7.38 -8.54
C PHE A 24 -6.56 -8.10 -7.40
N ILE A 25 -5.23 -7.99 -7.35
CA ILE A 25 -4.45 -8.69 -6.32
C ILE A 25 -4.67 -8.10 -4.92
N VAL A 26 -4.80 -6.76 -4.82
CA VAL A 26 -5.11 -6.09 -3.55
C VAL A 26 -6.50 -6.49 -3.06
N SER A 27 -7.49 -6.53 -3.94
CA SER A 27 -8.85 -6.97 -3.63
C SER A 27 -8.89 -8.41 -3.12
N LEU A 28 -8.19 -9.30 -3.80
CA LEU A 28 -8.14 -10.72 -3.43
C LEU A 28 -7.49 -10.92 -2.06
N ILE A 29 -6.37 -10.26 -1.81
CA ILE A 29 -5.67 -10.38 -0.53
C ILE A 29 -6.43 -9.68 0.60
N GLY A 30 -7.03 -8.52 0.33
CA GLY A 30 -7.94 -7.87 1.27
C GLY A 30 -9.06 -8.81 1.71
N LEU A 31 -9.75 -9.44 0.74
CA LEU A 31 -10.82 -10.39 1.01
C LEU A 31 -10.37 -11.53 1.93
N PHE A 32 -9.29 -12.22 1.54
CA PHE A 32 -8.79 -13.35 2.33
C PHE A 32 -8.24 -12.95 3.69
N SER A 33 -7.63 -11.77 3.80
CA SER A 33 -7.17 -11.25 5.09
C SER A 33 -8.34 -11.01 6.05
N GLY A 34 -9.42 -10.41 5.57
CA GLY A 34 -10.65 -10.23 6.36
C GLY A 34 -11.29 -11.56 6.77
N ILE A 35 -11.37 -12.53 5.86
CA ILE A 35 -11.85 -13.89 6.15
C ILE A 35 -11.01 -14.54 7.26
N VAL A 36 -9.69 -14.56 7.12
CA VAL A 36 -8.78 -15.21 8.08
C VAL A 36 -8.85 -14.53 9.44
N MET A 37 -8.86 -13.20 9.48
CA MET A 37 -9.01 -12.44 10.72
C MET A 37 -10.34 -12.75 11.43
N ALA A 38 -11.44 -12.72 10.69
CA ALA A 38 -12.75 -13.05 11.28
C ALA A 38 -12.81 -14.49 11.80
N LEU A 39 -12.23 -15.47 11.08
CA LEU A 39 -12.15 -16.86 11.53
C LEU A 39 -11.38 -17.01 12.85
N GLN A 40 -10.25 -16.33 12.98
CA GLN A 40 -9.44 -16.38 14.20
C GLN A 40 -10.15 -15.69 15.37
N MET A 41 -10.71 -14.51 15.12
CA MET A 41 -11.42 -13.74 16.15
C MET A 41 -12.73 -14.42 16.55
N ALA A 42 -13.46 -15.05 15.62
CA ALA A 42 -14.67 -15.81 15.92
C ALA A 42 -14.43 -16.87 17.00
N ARG A 43 -13.36 -17.67 16.84
CA ARG A 43 -13.01 -18.72 17.81
C ARG A 43 -12.65 -18.13 19.18
N ALA A 44 -11.80 -17.12 19.20
CA ALA A 44 -11.35 -16.49 20.43
C ALA A 44 -12.52 -15.84 21.19
N LEU A 45 -13.36 -15.06 20.53
CA LEU A 45 -14.43 -14.31 21.15
C LEU A 45 -15.62 -15.18 21.58
N THR A 46 -15.86 -16.30 20.91
CA THR A 46 -16.90 -17.27 21.32
C THR A 46 -16.62 -17.81 22.72
N GLN A 47 -15.37 -18.04 23.09
CA GLN A 47 -15.00 -18.52 24.43
C GLN A 47 -15.33 -17.52 25.56
N TYR A 48 -15.38 -16.23 25.22
CA TYR A 48 -15.67 -15.15 26.17
C TYR A 48 -17.10 -14.60 26.06
N GLY A 49 -17.94 -15.16 25.19
CA GLY A 49 -19.30 -14.66 24.96
C GLY A 49 -19.36 -13.27 24.27
N ALA A 50 -18.28 -12.86 23.62
CA ALA A 50 -18.12 -11.52 23.04
C ALA A 50 -18.18 -11.54 21.50
N GLN A 51 -18.98 -12.42 20.91
CA GLN A 51 -19.04 -12.66 19.46
C GLN A 51 -19.40 -11.39 18.66
N ASN A 52 -20.23 -10.53 19.20
CA ASN A 52 -20.69 -9.29 18.54
C ASN A 52 -19.55 -8.26 18.30
N GLN A 53 -18.41 -8.46 18.97
CA GLN A 53 -17.22 -7.60 18.78
C GLN A 53 -16.31 -8.01 17.62
N VAL A 54 -16.62 -9.09 16.90
CA VAL A 54 -15.81 -9.54 15.75
C VAL A 54 -15.67 -8.42 14.73
N GLY A 55 -16.77 -7.73 14.38
CA GLY A 55 -16.75 -6.60 13.43
C GLY A 55 -15.81 -5.47 13.86
N GLN A 56 -15.81 -5.13 15.16
CA GLN A 56 -14.95 -4.09 15.73
C GLN A 56 -13.46 -4.46 15.58
N ILE A 57 -13.08 -5.66 15.98
CA ILE A 57 -11.68 -6.09 16.00
C ILE A 57 -11.15 -6.23 14.57
N VAL A 58 -11.95 -6.82 13.68
CA VAL A 58 -11.56 -6.95 12.27
C VAL A 58 -11.39 -5.57 11.63
N SER A 59 -12.32 -4.65 11.87
CA SER A 59 -12.29 -3.31 11.30
C SER A 59 -11.06 -2.53 11.75
N ILE A 60 -10.82 -2.42 13.06
CA ILE A 60 -9.71 -1.65 13.60
C ILE A 60 -8.35 -2.23 13.19
N THR A 61 -8.23 -3.55 13.15
CA THR A 61 -6.97 -4.22 12.79
C THR A 61 -6.66 -4.06 11.30
N LEU A 62 -7.67 -4.18 10.43
CA LEU A 62 -7.49 -3.97 9.00
C LEU A 62 -7.13 -2.51 8.73
N VAL A 63 -7.93 -1.57 9.16
CA VAL A 63 -7.76 -0.14 8.80
C VAL A 63 -6.46 0.44 9.39
N ARG A 64 -6.12 0.12 10.64
CA ARG A 64 -4.92 0.69 11.29
C ARG A 64 -3.61 0.07 10.79
N GLU A 65 -3.57 -1.25 10.59
CA GLU A 65 -2.29 -1.96 10.44
C GLU A 65 -2.24 -2.85 9.22
N LEU A 66 -3.09 -3.86 9.14
CA LEU A 66 -2.96 -4.93 8.14
C LEU A 66 -3.21 -4.42 6.72
N GLY A 67 -4.25 -3.65 6.50
CA GLY A 67 -4.60 -3.13 5.19
C GLY A 67 -3.47 -2.30 4.57
N PRO A 68 -3.01 -1.23 5.25
CA PRO A 68 -1.90 -0.42 4.77
C PRO A 68 -0.63 -1.22 4.49
N VAL A 69 -0.24 -2.11 5.40
CA VAL A 69 1.02 -2.87 5.28
C VAL A 69 0.94 -3.92 4.19
N LEU A 70 -0.14 -4.73 4.16
CA LEU A 70 -0.28 -5.78 3.15
C LEU A 70 -0.39 -5.19 1.75
N THR A 71 -1.20 -4.14 1.58
CA THR A 71 -1.31 -3.45 0.29
C THR A 71 0.04 -2.88 -0.15
N ALA A 72 0.78 -2.23 0.76
CA ALA A 72 2.07 -1.65 0.43
C ALA A 72 3.12 -2.72 0.04
N VAL A 73 3.19 -3.84 0.75
CA VAL A 73 4.13 -4.93 0.43
C VAL A 73 3.81 -5.56 -0.92
N LEU A 74 2.52 -5.76 -1.23
CA LEU A 74 2.09 -6.27 -2.53
C LEU A 74 2.42 -5.31 -3.68
N VAL A 75 2.09 -4.04 -3.47
CA VAL A 75 2.40 -2.98 -4.45
C VAL A 75 3.91 -2.80 -4.59
N ALA A 76 4.70 -2.94 -3.52
CA ALA A 76 6.16 -2.96 -3.61
C ALA A 76 6.66 -4.11 -4.48
N GLY A 77 6.14 -5.32 -4.26
CA GLY A 77 6.48 -6.49 -5.06
C GLY A 77 6.24 -6.29 -6.55
N ARG A 78 5.14 -5.66 -6.91
CA ARG A 78 4.77 -5.40 -8.30
C ARG A 78 5.40 -4.11 -8.85
N ASN A 79 5.16 -2.99 -8.19
CA ASN A 79 5.49 -1.67 -8.76
C ASN A 79 6.95 -1.29 -8.54
N ALA A 80 7.59 -1.60 -7.37
CA ALA A 80 9.01 -1.33 -7.21
C ALA A 80 9.85 -2.18 -8.16
N SER A 81 9.48 -3.46 -8.34
CA SER A 81 10.15 -4.32 -9.32
C SER A 81 9.93 -3.84 -10.75
N GLY A 82 8.70 -3.46 -11.11
CA GLY A 82 8.35 -2.93 -12.43
C GLY A 82 9.13 -1.65 -12.75
N ILE A 83 9.14 -0.69 -11.84
CA ILE A 83 9.90 0.56 -11.96
C ILE A 83 11.41 0.27 -12.11
N ALA A 84 11.95 -0.59 -11.25
CA ALA A 84 13.38 -0.93 -11.30
C ALA A 84 13.75 -1.67 -12.59
N SER A 85 12.87 -2.53 -13.10
CA SER A 85 13.06 -3.24 -14.37
C SER A 85 13.03 -2.30 -15.57
N GLU A 86 12.01 -1.44 -15.63
CA GLU A 86 11.85 -0.48 -16.72
C GLU A 86 13.00 0.51 -16.77
N LEU A 87 13.30 1.20 -15.67
CA LEU A 87 14.40 2.15 -15.61
C LEU A 87 15.76 1.48 -15.75
N GLY A 88 15.90 0.27 -15.22
CA GLY A 88 17.11 -0.52 -15.38
C GLY A 88 17.37 -0.91 -16.84
N SER A 89 16.34 -1.29 -17.58
CA SER A 89 16.42 -1.54 -19.02
C SER A 89 16.78 -0.27 -19.79
N MET A 90 16.14 0.87 -19.49
CA MET A 90 16.47 2.17 -20.10
C MET A 90 17.90 2.61 -19.78
N LYS A 91 18.42 2.27 -18.60
CA LYS A 91 19.80 2.60 -18.22
C LYS A 91 20.81 1.75 -18.98
N VAL A 92 20.58 0.45 -19.09
CA VAL A 92 21.46 -0.48 -19.82
C VAL A 92 21.50 -0.21 -21.32
N THR A 93 20.39 0.28 -21.90
CA THR A 93 20.29 0.67 -23.31
C THR A 93 20.66 2.15 -23.55
N GLU A 94 21.27 2.82 -22.58
CA GLU A 94 21.75 4.21 -22.64
C GLU A 94 20.67 5.27 -22.94
N GLN A 95 19.38 4.92 -22.86
CA GLN A 95 18.27 5.85 -23.11
C GLN A 95 18.26 7.00 -22.09
N ILE A 96 18.60 6.73 -20.82
CA ILE A 96 18.69 7.76 -19.77
C ILE A 96 19.83 8.73 -20.06
N ASP A 97 20.96 8.23 -20.54
CA ASP A 97 22.11 9.06 -20.86
C ASP A 97 21.88 9.88 -22.15
N ALA A 98 21.18 9.31 -23.13
CA ALA A 98 20.72 10.04 -24.32
C ALA A 98 19.75 11.19 -23.96
N MET A 99 18.80 10.96 -23.04
CA MET A 99 17.93 12.04 -22.56
C MET A 99 18.73 13.20 -21.92
N ARG A 100 19.76 12.88 -21.14
CA ARG A 100 20.64 13.92 -20.56
C ARG A 100 21.39 14.69 -21.63
N ALA A 101 21.91 14.02 -22.65
CA ALA A 101 22.61 14.64 -23.77
C ALA A 101 21.70 15.60 -24.56
N LEU A 102 20.38 15.30 -24.62
CA LEU A 102 19.36 16.16 -25.23
C LEU A 102 18.86 17.28 -24.30
N GLY A 103 19.46 17.46 -23.11
CA GLY A 103 19.10 18.52 -22.17
C GLY A 103 17.83 18.24 -21.34
N THR A 104 17.29 17.01 -21.37
CA THR A 104 16.13 16.62 -20.57
C THR A 104 16.60 16.07 -19.22
N ASP A 105 16.01 16.53 -18.12
CA ASP A 105 16.27 15.99 -16.79
C ASP A 105 15.53 14.66 -16.59
N PRO A 106 16.26 13.51 -16.49
CA PRO A 106 15.63 12.21 -16.30
C PRO A 106 14.84 12.10 -14.99
N VAL A 107 15.23 12.83 -13.94
CA VAL A 107 14.53 12.79 -12.66
C VAL A 107 13.15 13.42 -12.81
N GLN A 108 13.05 14.57 -13.45
CA GLN A 108 11.76 15.21 -13.68
C GLN A 108 10.86 14.38 -14.60
N LYS A 109 11.41 13.76 -15.63
CA LYS A 109 10.63 13.02 -16.63
C LYS A 109 10.22 11.61 -16.16
N LEU A 110 11.09 10.92 -15.41
CA LEU A 110 10.89 9.51 -15.07
C LEU A 110 10.48 9.30 -13.61
N VAL A 111 11.05 10.05 -12.65
CA VAL A 111 10.80 9.82 -11.22
C VAL A 111 9.54 10.54 -10.76
N THR A 112 9.38 11.81 -11.13
CA THR A 112 8.27 12.65 -10.63
C THR A 112 6.88 12.07 -10.96
N PRO A 113 6.57 11.65 -12.21
CA PRO A 113 5.27 11.07 -12.51
C PRO A 113 4.97 9.79 -11.73
N ARG A 114 5.96 8.92 -11.56
CA ARG A 114 5.82 7.67 -10.79
C ARG A 114 5.58 7.91 -9.32
N LEU A 115 6.30 8.89 -8.75
CA LEU A 115 6.12 9.27 -7.34
C LEU A 115 4.71 9.82 -7.08
N ILE A 116 4.23 10.74 -7.91
CA ILE A 116 2.89 11.33 -7.78
C ILE A 116 1.81 10.25 -7.98
N ALA A 117 1.97 9.41 -9.01
CA ALA A 117 1.04 8.32 -9.29
C ALA A 117 0.92 7.36 -8.11
N LEU A 118 2.03 6.87 -7.56
CA LEU A 118 2.00 5.97 -6.40
C LEU A 118 1.47 6.64 -5.15
N ALA A 119 1.84 7.90 -4.89
CA ALA A 119 1.38 8.65 -3.72
C ALA A 119 -0.15 8.84 -3.70
N THR A 120 -0.79 8.88 -4.86
CA THR A 120 -2.25 8.97 -4.98
C THR A 120 -2.92 7.60 -5.04
N VAL A 121 -2.35 6.66 -5.77
CA VAL A 121 -2.96 5.35 -6.04
C VAL A 121 -2.89 4.41 -4.83
N LEU A 122 -1.77 4.39 -4.08
CA LEU A 122 -1.60 3.45 -2.98
C LEU A 122 -2.61 3.65 -1.84
N PRO A 123 -2.89 4.89 -1.38
CA PRO A 123 -3.97 5.12 -0.41
C PRO A 123 -5.34 4.66 -0.93
N LEU A 124 -5.66 4.91 -2.19
CA LEU A 124 -6.93 4.46 -2.79
C LEU A 124 -7.04 2.93 -2.84
N LEU A 125 -5.97 2.25 -3.25
CA LEU A 125 -5.92 0.78 -3.23
C LEU A 125 -6.09 0.22 -1.81
N THR A 126 -5.52 0.88 -0.81
CA THR A 126 -5.66 0.48 0.59
C THR A 126 -7.11 0.57 1.04
N ILE A 127 -7.80 1.68 0.75
CA ILE A 127 -9.23 1.84 1.08
C ILE A 127 -10.06 0.72 0.44
N ILE A 128 -9.82 0.43 -0.84
CA ILE A 128 -10.53 -0.65 -1.55
C ILE A 128 -10.23 -2.01 -0.92
N GLY A 129 -8.96 -2.28 -0.61
CA GLY A 129 -8.54 -3.52 0.05
C GLY A 129 -9.18 -3.71 1.42
N ASP A 130 -9.21 -2.66 2.24
CA ASP A 130 -9.83 -2.67 3.57
C ASP A 130 -11.34 -2.91 3.48
N PHE A 131 -12.02 -2.21 2.57
CA PHE A 131 -13.46 -2.37 2.39
C PHE A 131 -13.82 -3.80 1.95
N ILE A 132 -13.08 -4.37 1.00
CA ILE A 132 -13.26 -5.75 0.55
C ILE A 132 -12.90 -6.73 1.67
N GLY A 133 -11.88 -6.42 2.49
CA GLY A 133 -11.54 -7.20 3.68
C GLY A 133 -12.66 -7.23 4.71
N LEU A 134 -13.33 -6.10 4.95
CA LEU A 134 -14.51 -6.04 5.83
C LEU A 134 -15.66 -6.88 5.29
N ILE A 135 -15.88 -6.91 3.96
CA ILE A 135 -16.87 -7.79 3.33
C ILE A 135 -16.51 -9.27 3.56
N GLY A 136 -15.23 -9.62 3.42
CA GLY A 136 -14.74 -10.98 3.73
C GLY A 136 -14.95 -11.35 5.19
N GLY A 137 -14.69 -10.44 6.11
CA GLY A 137 -14.96 -10.60 7.54
C GLY A 137 -16.44 -10.79 7.86
N TYR A 138 -17.31 -10.00 7.23
CA TYR A 138 -18.76 -10.15 7.35
C TYR A 138 -19.25 -11.54 6.89
N PHE A 139 -18.72 -12.05 5.79
CA PHE A 139 -19.09 -13.37 5.27
C PHE A 139 -18.88 -14.47 6.34
N ILE A 140 -17.79 -14.44 7.05
CA ILE A 140 -17.52 -15.38 8.16
C ILE A 140 -18.38 -15.10 9.39
N ALA A 141 -18.54 -13.83 9.77
CA ALA A 141 -19.37 -13.45 10.91
C ALA A 141 -20.83 -13.89 10.73
N SER A 142 -21.36 -13.76 9.52
CA SER A 142 -22.71 -14.19 9.18
C SER A 142 -22.86 -15.72 9.16
N THR A 143 -21.93 -16.43 8.52
CA THR A 143 -22.06 -17.89 8.31
C THR A 143 -21.70 -18.71 9.55
N MET A 144 -20.74 -18.28 10.36
CA MET A 144 -20.27 -19.04 11.53
C MET A 144 -20.87 -18.59 12.85
N LEU A 145 -21.16 -17.28 12.99
CA LEU A 145 -21.64 -16.71 14.25
C LEU A 145 -23.10 -16.27 14.18
N GLY A 146 -23.73 -16.29 13.00
CA GLY A 146 -25.12 -15.86 12.83
C GLY A 146 -25.32 -14.35 13.02
N ILE A 147 -24.26 -13.54 12.93
CA ILE A 147 -24.32 -12.08 13.12
C ILE A 147 -25.00 -11.43 11.93
N GLY A 148 -26.02 -10.62 12.19
CA GLY A 148 -26.78 -9.91 11.17
C GLY A 148 -25.94 -8.82 10.46
N PHE A 149 -26.33 -8.48 9.23
CA PHE A 149 -25.66 -7.43 8.45
C PHE A 149 -25.58 -6.10 9.20
N SER A 150 -26.71 -5.61 9.70
CA SER A 150 -26.75 -4.34 10.43
C SER A 150 -25.89 -4.34 11.68
N GLU A 151 -25.88 -5.45 12.43
CA GLU A 151 -25.11 -5.59 13.67
C GLU A 151 -23.60 -5.57 13.39
N TYR A 152 -23.14 -6.34 12.38
CA TYR A 152 -21.73 -6.36 12.00
C TYR A 152 -21.23 -4.98 11.53
N TRP A 153 -21.94 -4.34 10.62
CA TRP A 153 -21.53 -3.05 10.08
C TRP A 153 -21.60 -1.94 11.13
N THR A 154 -22.64 -1.93 11.97
CA THR A 154 -22.71 -0.96 13.06
C THR A 154 -21.54 -1.12 14.04
N SER A 155 -21.21 -2.35 14.42
CA SER A 155 -20.07 -2.61 15.30
C SER A 155 -18.73 -2.24 14.65
N ALA A 156 -18.55 -2.53 13.36
CA ALA A 156 -17.32 -2.21 12.62
C ALA A 156 -17.08 -0.70 12.50
N TRP A 157 -18.13 0.10 12.31
CA TRP A 157 -18.00 1.56 12.19
C TRP A 157 -17.93 2.31 13.51
N GLN A 158 -18.61 1.84 14.55
CA GLN A 158 -18.63 2.51 15.86
C GLN A 158 -17.25 2.58 16.54
N ILE A 159 -16.37 1.63 16.26
CA ILE A 159 -15.02 1.59 16.86
C ILE A 159 -14.03 2.50 16.16
N LEU A 160 -14.28 2.85 14.90
CA LEU A 160 -13.33 3.63 14.08
C LEU A 160 -13.39 5.11 14.48
N GLU A 161 -12.32 5.58 15.07
CA GLU A 161 -12.09 6.99 15.35
C GLU A 161 -11.42 7.71 14.16
N TYR A 162 -11.49 9.05 14.16
CA TYR A 162 -10.79 9.85 13.14
C TYR A 162 -9.28 9.57 13.08
N ASN A 163 -8.67 9.29 14.23
CA ASN A 163 -7.27 8.95 14.35
C ASN A 163 -6.94 7.63 13.62
N ASP A 164 -7.86 6.66 13.59
CA ASP A 164 -7.67 5.37 12.93
C ASP A 164 -7.69 5.53 11.43
N LEU A 165 -8.65 6.30 10.93
CA LEU A 165 -8.74 6.64 9.51
C LEU A 165 -7.52 7.46 9.05
N ALA A 166 -7.07 8.40 9.88
CA ALA A 166 -5.87 9.17 9.59
C ALA A 166 -4.62 8.28 9.49
N GLN A 167 -4.44 7.32 10.40
CA GLN A 167 -3.37 6.33 10.34
C GLN A 167 -3.47 5.47 9.08
N GLY A 168 -4.67 4.96 8.78
CA GLY A 168 -4.95 4.12 7.61
C GLY A 168 -4.63 4.81 6.28
N LEU A 169 -4.76 6.14 6.21
CA LEU A 169 -4.46 6.91 5.00
C LEU A 169 -3.03 7.47 4.94
N MET A 170 -2.49 7.90 6.08
CA MET A 170 -1.14 8.45 6.12
C MET A 170 -0.06 7.40 5.86
N LYS A 171 -0.20 6.20 6.42
CA LYS A 171 0.78 5.12 6.24
C LYS A 171 1.00 4.78 4.75
N PRO A 172 -0.04 4.48 3.95
CA PRO A 172 0.13 4.20 2.53
C PRO A 172 0.77 5.35 1.75
N PHE A 173 0.49 6.60 2.11
CA PHE A 173 1.12 7.75 1.47
C PHE A 173 2.64 7.74 1.64
N PHE A 174 3.14 7.53 2.85
CA PHE A 174 4.58 7.41 3.10
C PHE A 174 5.19 6.16 2.45
N PHE A 175 4.48 5.03 2.48
CA PHE A 175 4.93 3.81 1.81
C PHE A 175 5.06 4.01 0.29
N ALA A 176 4.13 4.72 -0.33
CA ALA A 176 4.18 5.05 -1.75
C ALA A 176 5.44 5.83 -2.13
N ILE A 177 5.81 6.82 -1.32
CA ILE A 177 7.04 7.60 -1.52
C ILE A 177 8.27 6.69 -1.49
N VAL A 178 8.35 5.80 -0.49
CA VAL A 178 9.47 4.86 -0.38
C VAL A 178 9.52 3.91 -1.56
N ILE A 179 8.40 3.30 -1.94
CA ILE A 179 8.31 2.36 -3.06
C ILE A 179 8.78 3.02 -4.35
N ALA A 180 8.28 4.23 -4.64
CA ALA A 180 8.66 4.98 -5.84
C ALA A 180 10.15 5.33 -5.86
N LEU A 181 10.66 5.89 -4.76
CA LEU A 181 12.06 6.33 -4.68
C LEU A 181 13.04 5.16 -4.74
N VAL A 182 12.75 4.06 -4.02
CA VAL A 182 13.60 2.86 -3.99
C VAL A 182 13.60 2.19 -5.36
N GLY A 183 12.43 2.02 -6.00
CA GLY A 183 12.34 1.47 -7.35
C GLY A 183 13.14 2.28 -8.37
N CYS A 184 12.97 3.61 -8.34
CA CYS A 184 13.73 4.51 -9.22
C CYS A 184 15.24 4.49 -8.91
N TYR A 185 15.62 4.47 -7.64
CA TYR A 185 17.03 4.44 -7.24
C TYR A 185 17.76 3.22 -7.79
N TYR A 186 17.23 2.02 -7.57
CA TYR A 186 17.85 0.79 -8.07
C TYR A 186 17.79 0.72 -9.60
N GLY A 187 16.69 1.13 -10.23
CA GLY A 187 16.58 1.14 -11.68
C GLY A 187 17.61 2.05 -12.35
N MET A 188 17.73 3.29 -11.88
CA MET A 188 18.66 4.28 -12.47
C MET A 188 20.15 3.95 -12.21
N ARG A 189 20.47 3.08 -11.26
CA ARG A 189 21.84 2.62 -10.94
C ARG A 189 22.17 1.25 -11.49
N THR A 190 21.31 0.68 -12.31
CA THR A 190 21.53 -0.64 -12.88
C THR A 190 22.78 -0.66 -13.77
N THR A 191 23.61 -1.68 -13.56
CA THR A 191 24.82 -1.98 -14.34
C THR A 191 24.91 -3.49 -14.59
N GLY A 192 25.60 -3.91 -15.65
CA GLY A 192 25.82 -5.35 -15.92
C GLY A 192 24.72 -6.01 -16.74
N GLY A 193 24.07 -5.25 -17.64
CA GLY A 193 23.11 -5.77 -18.61
C GLY A 193 21.85 -6.36 -17.99
N THR A 194 21.28 -7.39 -18.61
CA THR A 194 20.02 -8.02 -18.18
C THR A 194 20.10 -8.67 -16.79
N GLN A 195 21.26 -9.23 -16.42
CA GLN A 195 21.47 -9.76 -15.08
C GLN A 195 21.46 -8.66 -14.01
N GLY A 196 21.98 -7.47 -14.36
CA GLY A 196 21.90 -6.29 -13.49
C GLY A 196 20.47 -5.84 -13.26
N VAL A 197 19.62 -5.86 -14.29
CA VAL A 197 18.20 -5.54 -14.18
C VAL A 197 17.50 -6.49 -13.19
N GLY A 198 17.74 -7.80 -13.31
CA GLY A 198 17.18 -8.78 -12.38
C GLY A 198 17.61 -8.56 -10.92
N ARG A 199 18.89 -8.21 -10.69
CA ARG A 199 19.36 -7.86 -9.32
C ARG A 199 18.74 -6.57 -8.82
N ALA A 200 18.61 -5.56 -9.66
CA ALA A 200 17.99 -4.29 -9.29
C ALA A 200 16.53 -4.46 -8.88
N THR A 201 15.75 -5.27 -9.61
CA THR A 201 14.35 -5.56 -9.28
C THR A 201 14.22 -6.25 -7.92
N THR A 202 14.99 -7.30 -7.66
CA THR A 202 14.97 -7.99 -6.38
C THR A 202 15.37 -7.06 -5.22
N SER A 203 16.44 -6.28 -5.41
CA SER A 203 16.90 -5.33 -4.39
C SER A 203 15.86 -4.24 -4.12
N ALA A 204 15.16 -3.76 -5.15
CA ALA A 204 14.10 -2.77 -4.99
C ALA A 204 12.95 -3.29 -4.12
N VAL A 205 12.49 -4.52 -4.38
CA VAL A 205 11.42 -5.15 -3.60
C VAL A 205 11.83 -5.36 -2.15
N VAL A 206 13.00 -5.97 -1.92
CA VAL A 206 13.47 -6.28 -0.57
C VAL A 206 13.67 -4.99 0.24
N THR A 207 14.34 -4.00 -0.34
CA THR A 207 14.60 -2.73 0.35
C THR A 207 13.30 -1.97 0.65
N SER A 208 12.36 -1.92 -0.30
CA SER A 208 11.05 -1.30 -0.08
C SER A 208 10.28 -2.00 1.04
N SER A 209 10.26 -3.34 1.05
CA SER A 209 9.57 -4.11 2.08
C SER A 209 10.15 -3.86 3.47
N VAL A 210 11.48 -3.83 3.61
CA VAL A 210 12.13 -3.50 4.89
C VAL A 210 11.73 -2.12 5.38
N TRP A 211 11.78 -1.10 4.50
CA TRP A 211 11.39 0.25 4.87
C TRP A 211 9.92 0.38 5.22
N ILE A 212 9.01 -0.36 4.57
CA ILE A 212 7.59 -0.39 4.92
C ILE A 212 7.42 -0.83 6.38
N PHE A 213 8.07 -1.92 6.81
CA PHE A 213 7.98 -2.39 8.20
C PHE A 213 8.61 -1.40 9.19
N VAL A 214 9.76 -0.81 8.87
CA VAL A 214 10.38 0.22 9.71
C VAL A 214 9.46 1.43 9.87
N LEU A 215 8.91 1.94 8.76
CA LEU A 215 8.00 3.08 8.80
C LEU A 215 6.69 2.75 9.54
N THR A 216 6.15 1.54 9.38
CA THR A 216 4.98 1.11 10.15
C THR A 216 5.22 1.26 11.64
N ALA A 217 6.34 0.72 12.15
CA ALA A 217 6.67 0.80 13.57
C ALA A 217 6.86 2.26 14.06
N LEU A 218 7.53 3.09 13.26
CA LEU A 218 7.76 4.50 13.59
C LEU A 218 6.45 5.30 13.59
N ILE A 219 5.62 5.17 12.56
CA ILE A 219 4.37 5.92 12.43
C ILE A 219 3.41 5.49 13.54
N THR A 220 3.25 4.20 13.79
CA THR A 220 2.38 3.69 14.87
C THR A 220 2.84 4.22 16.21
N ARG A 221 4.16 4.24 16.50
CA ARG A 221 4.69 4.81 17.74
C ARG A 221 4.34 6.29 17.90
N VAL A 222 4.45 7.09 16.83
CA VAL A 222 4.11 8.51 16.86
C VAL A 222 2.62 8.70 17.16
N PHE A 223 1.73 7.94 16.51
CA PHE A 223 0.29 8.04 16.76
C PHE A 223 -0.09 7.61 18.18
N VAL A 224 0.51 6.55 18.72
CA VAL A 224 0.30 6.14 20.12
C VAL A 224 0.77 7.23 21.09
N TRP A 225 1.90 7.88 20.81
CA TRP A 225 2.38 8.97 21.64
C TRP A 225 1.45 10.20 21.59
N ILE A 226 0.95 10.58 20.42
CA ILE A 226 -0.02 11.68 20.27
C ILE A 226 -1.32 11.34 21.02
N ALA A 227 -1.83 10.12 20.88
CA ALA A 227 -3.04 9.68 21.58
C ALA A 227 -2.86 9.71 23.11
N SER A 228 -1.68 9.33 23.61
CA SER A 228 -1.37 9.36 25.04
C SER A 228 -1.16 10.78 25.58
N SER A 229 -0.69 11.72 24.77
CA SER A 229 -0.47 13.12 25.16
C SER A 229 -1.71 14.00 25.00
N GLY A 230 -2.68 13.60 24.21
CA GLY A 230 -3.96 14.31 24.03
C GLY A 230 -5.05 13.94 25.05
N SER A 231 -4.76 13.00 25.95
CA SER A 231 -5.66 12.58 27.04
C SER A 231 -5.40 13.33 28.38
N LEU A 232 -4.69 14.46 28.34
CA LEU A 232 -4.59 15.47 29.40
C LEU A 232 -5.42 16.71 29.00
#